data_74c35a70d05f00ffa80d1386b3112411
#
_entry.id   74c35a70d05f00ffa80d1386b3112411
#
_cell.length_a   1.000
_cell.length_b   1.000
_cell.length_c   1.000
_cell.angle_alpha   90.00
_cell.angle_beta   90.00
_cell.angle_gamma   90.00
#
_symmetry.space_group_name_H-M   'P 1'
#
loop_
_entity.id
_entity.type
_entity.pdbx_description
1 polymer ?
#
loop_
_entity_poly.entity_id
_entity_poly.type
_entity_poly.pdbx_seq_one_letter_code
_entity_poly.pdbx_strand_id
1 'polypeptide(L)'
;GSLTHFGENNSQGAHHNSAFDFQRNGLSILFSALIYTGYALILVSLIAYASSLNLKIDNVRSILFGVCGFFAVQLAPAFGLPPELPGAAAAELFPRQIWWFFCVLVTILGIWIVSFSQKIPYVLIGIIIILVPHIVGAPEPEFFVGPTPPELASHFASRTLALGAASWVLLGYLSGYFWRKENS
;
A
#
# COMPACT_ATOMS: atom_id res chain seq x y z
N GLY A 1 -28.49 60.04 16.95
CA GLY A 1 -27.81 58.81 17.22
C GLY A 1 -28.56 57.66 16.56
N SER A 2 -28.09 57.19 15.41
CA SER A 2 -28.69 56.06 14.71
C SER A 2 -28.00 54.77 15.16
N LEU A 3 -28.73 53.85 15.77
CA LEU A 3 -28.30 52.53 16.11
C LEU A 3 -28.37 51.67 14.82
N THR A 4 -27.20 51.30 14.34
CA THR A 4 -27.10 50.36 13.23
C THR A 4 -27.39 48.94 13.77
N HIS A 5 -28.43 48.29 13.21
CA HIS A 5 -28.72 46.90 13.40
C HIS A 5 -27.58 46.06 12.82
N PHE A 6 -26.87 45.34 13.67
CA PHE A 6 -26.01 44.24 13.25
C PHE A 6 -26.91 43.09 12.75
N GLY A 7 -26.78 42.81 11.48
CA GLY A 7 -27.52 41.71 10.86
C GLY A 7 -27.17 40.38 11.51
N GLU A 8 -28.22 39.60 11.78
CA GLU A 8 -28.14 38.20 12.12
C GLU A 8 -27.45 37.45 10.97
N ASN A 9 -26.23 37.06 11.20
CA ASN A 9 -25.60 36.03 10.40
C ASN A 9 -26.34 34.72 10.66
N ASN A 10 -27.25 34.36 9.76
CA ASN A 10 -27.74 33.01 9.59
C ASN A 10 -26.54 32.12 9.25
N SER A 11 -25.84 31.66 10.27
CA SER A 11 -25.01 30.47 10.18
C SER A 11 -25.94 29.26 10.01
N GLN A 12 -26.45 29.08 8.79
CA GLN A 12 -26.92 27.77 8.35
C GLN A 12 -25.72 26.86 8.44
N GLY A 13 -25.58 26.24 9.59
CA GLY A 13 -24.72 25.06 9.77
C GLY A 13 -25.15 24.07 8.71
N ALA A 14 -24.32 23.93 7.70
CA ALA A 14 -24.41 22.79 6.80
C ALA A 14 -24.22 21.56 7.68
N HIS A 15 -25.30 21.01 8.20
CA HIS A 15 -25.36 19.62 8.62
C HIS A 15 -25.01 18.81 7.37
N HIS A 16 -23.72 18.58 7.16
CA HIS A 16 -23.28 17.49 6.34
C HIS A 16 -23.85 16.24 7.00
N ASN A 17 -25.11 15.92 6.62
CA ASN A 17 -25.60 14.59 6.81
C ASN A 17 -24.57 13.69 6.17
N SER A 18 -23.83 12.98 7.00
CA SER A 18 -22.99 11.85 6.59
C SER A 18 -23.91 10.69 6.18
N ALA A 19 -24.90 10.97 5.33
CA ALA A 19 -25.66 9.96 4.66
C ALA A 19 -24.64 9.10 3.92
N PHE A 20 -24.66 7.81 4.19
CA PHE A 20 -23.82 6.83 3.53
C PHE A 20 -24.02 6.98 2.02
N ASP A 21 -23.06 7.64 1.35
CA ASP A 21 -23.09 7.84 -0.09
C ASP A 21 -22.83 6.49 -0.77
N PHE A 22 -23.94 5.81 -1.07
CA PHE A 22 -23.94 4.45 -1.60
C PHE A 22 -23.17 4.36 -2.91
N GLN A 23 -23.25 5.39 -3.76
CA GLN A 23 -22.56 5.42 -5.05
C GLN A 23 -21.03 5.56 -4.84
N ARG A 24 -20.59 6.51 -4.05
CA ARG A 24 -19.17 6.74 -3.77
C ARG A 24 -18.53 5.54 -3.07
N ASN A 25 -19.20 5.02 -2.05
CA ASN A 25 -18.68 3.89 -1.29
C ASN A 25 -18.69 2.60 -2.12
N GLY A 26 -19.73 2.39 -2.94
CA GLY A 26 -19.83 1.25 -3.85
C GLY A 26 -18.73 1.25 -4.91
N LEU A 27 -18.44 2.41 -5.52
CA LEU A 27 -17.33 2.56 -6.47
C LEU A 27 -15.97 2.33 -5.81
N SER A 28 -15.78 2.82 -4.59
CA SER A 28 -14.53 2.60 -3.83
C SER A 28 -14.31 1.12 -3.52
N ILE A 29 -15.36 0.40 -3.11
CA ILE A 29 -15.31 -1.05 -2.87
C ILE A 29 -14.99 -1.79 -4.17
N LEU A 30 -15.68 -1.47 -5.27
CA LEU A 30 -15.46 -2.10 -6.57
C LEU A 30 -14.02 -1.89 -7.05
N PHE A 31 -13.51 -0.67 -6.96
CA PHE A 31 -12.13 -0.34 -7.36
C PHE A 31 -11.11 -1.11 -6.50
N SER A 32 -11.32 -1.15 -5.18
CA SER A 32 -10.46 -1.92 -4.28
C SER A 32 -10.50 -3.42 -4.61
N ALA A 33 -11.68 -3.97 -4.88
CA ALA A 33 -11.83 -5.38 -5.25
C ALA A 33 -11.08 -5.71 -6.55
N LEU A 34 -11.12 -4.84 -7.56
CA LEU A 34 -10.37 -5.00 -8.81
C LEU A 34 -8.86 -5.00 -8.57
N ILE A 35 -8.34 -4.07 -7.76
CA ILE A 35 -6.92 -4.02 -7.41
C ILE A 35 -6.49 -5.30 -6.68
N TYR A 36 -7.22 -5.72 -5.66
CA TYR A 36 -6.89 -6.95 -4.92
C TYR A 36 -7.04 -8.22 -5.76
N THR A 37 -7.96 -8.23 -6.73
CA THR A 37 -8.03 -9.31 -7.73
C THR A 37 -6.75 -9.35 -8.58
N GLY A 38 -6.25 -8.21 -9.03
CA GLY A 38 -4.96 -8.13 -9.73
C GLY A 38 -3.81 -8.68 -8.90
N TYR A 39 -3.73 -8.30 -7.62
CA TYR A 39 -2.72 -8.84 -6.69
C TYR A 39 -2.88 -10.34 -6.45
N ALA A 40 -4.11 -10.86 -6.36
CA ALA A 40 -4.36 -12.29 -6.23
C ALA A 40 -3.86 -13.07 -7.44
N LEU A 41 -4.10 -12.58 -8.66
CA LEU A 41 -3.61 -13.18 -9.89
C LEU A 41 -2.07 -13.24 -9.94
N ILE A 42 -1.40 -12.18 -9.50
CA ILE A 42 0.06 -12.14 -9.39
C ILE A 42 0.53 -13.19 -8.36
N LEU A 43 -0.09 -13.24 -7.16
CA LEU A 43 0.28 -14.20 -6.13
C LEU A 43 0.07 -15.65 -6.59
N VAL A 44 -1.06 -15.95 -7.23
CA VAL A 44 -1.33 -17.30 -7.77
C VAL A 44 -0.31 -17.66 -8.84
N SER A 45 0.08 -16.72 -9.72
CA SER A 45 1.12 -16.95 -10.72
C SER A 45 2.49 -17.24 -10.08
N LEU A 46 2.85 -16.51 -9.01
CA LEU A 46 4.07 -16.75 -8.25
C LEU A 46 4.05 -18.10 -7.52
N ILE A 47 2.91 -18.48 -6.94
CA ILE A 47 2.69 -19.78 -6.30
C ILE A 47 2.81 -20.91 -7.34
N ALA A 48 2.19 -20.76 -8.51
CA ALA A 48 2.30 -21.70 -9.62
C ALA A 48 3.77 -21.89 -10.05
N TYR A 49 4.48 -20.78 -10.22
CA TYR A 49 5.91 -20.82 -10.57
C TYR A 49 6.74 -21.50 -9.47
N ALA A 50 6.52 -21.15 -8.20
CA ALA A 50 7.20 -21.79 -7.08
C ALA A 50 6.92 -23.30 -7.02
N SER A 51 5.67 -23.71 -7.28
CA SER A 51 5.29 -25.12 -7.37
C SER A 51 5.99 -25.85 -8.53
N SER A 52 6.18 -25.20 -9.68
CA SER A 52 6.92 -25.78 -10.81
C SER A 52 8.42 -25.99 -10.51
N LEU A 53 8.95 -25.27 -9.54
CA LEU A 53 10.31 -25.45 -8.99
C LEU A 53 10.35 -26.52 -7.86
N ASN A 54 9.32 -27.33 -7.71
CA ASN A 54 9.16 -28.37 -6.68
C ASN A 54 9.12 -27.80 -5.23
N LEU A 55 8.75 -26.52 -5.07
CA LEU A 55 8.51 -25.96 -3.74
C LEU A 55 7.14 -26.41 -3.24
N LYS A 56 7.10 -27.11 -2.10
CA LYS A 56 5.84 -27.50 -1.46
C LYS A 56 5.09 -26.26 -0.97
N ILE A 57 3.91 -26.00 -1.51
CA ILE A 57 3.07 -24.89 -1.11
C ILE A 57 2.20 -25.30 0.09
N ASP A 58 2.58 -24.86 1.27
CA ASP A 58 1.81 -24.99 2.52
C ASP A 58 1.19 -23.66 2.95
N ASN A 59 0.47 -23.66 4.07
CA ASN A 59 -0.16 -22.44 4.59
C ASN A 59 0.86 -21.35 4.94
N VAL A 60 1.99 -21.73 5.53
CA VAL A 60 3.03 -20.77 5.96
C VAL A 60 3.67 -20.10 4.74
N ARG A 61 4.05 -20.88 3.73
CA ARG A 61 4.62 -20.33 2.50
C ARG A 61 3.62 -19.44 1.75
N SER A 62 2.36 -19.83 1.72
CA SER A 62 1.31 -19.03 1.10
C SER A 62 1.16 -17.66 1.78
N ILE A 63 1.17 -17.63 3.11
CA ILE A 63 1.16 -16.39 3.90
C ILE A 63 2.43 -15.59 3.65
N LEU A 64 3.61 -16.22 3.59
CA LEU A 64 4.87 -15.53 3.29
C LEU A 64 4.86 -14.86 1.91
N PHE A 65 4.26 -15.46 0.89
CA PHE A 65 4.05 -14.79 -0.41
C PHE A 65 3.23 -13.51 -0.25
N GLY A 66 2.15 -13.55 0.55
CA GLY A 66 1.36 -12.38 0.86
C GLY A 66 2.16 -11.31 1.62
N VAL A 67 2.91 -11.69 2.64
CA VAL A 67 3.76 -10.78 3.43
C VAL A 67 4.84 -10.14 2.55
N CYS A 68 5.49 -10.90 1.67
CA CYS A 68 6.46 -10.37 0.70
C CYS A 68 5.79 -9.37 -0.26
N GLY A 69 4.57 -9.66 -0.73
CA GLY A 69 3.78 -8.75 -1.55
C GLY A 69 3.46 -7.45 -0.83
N PHE A 70 2.99 -7.51 0.42
CA PHE A 70 2.78 -6.34 1.27
C PHE A 70 4.06 -5.51 1.43
N PHE A 71 5.16 -6.17 1.77
CA PHE A 71 6.44 -5.50 1.96
C PHE A 71 6.89 -4.78 0.70
N ALA A 72 6.82 -5.43 -0.47
CA ALA A 72 7.30 -4.86 -1.73
C ALA A 72 6.40 -3.74 -2.26
N VAL A 73 5.06 -3.91 -2.20
CA VAL A 73 4.10 -3.02 -2.88
C VAL A 73 3.65 -1.87 -1.99
N GLN A 74 3.58 -2.08 -0.68
CA GLN A 74 3.05 -1.08 0.26
C GLN A 74 4.07 -0.62 1.29
N LEU A 75 4.70 -1.54 2.03
CA LEU A 75 5.53 -1.15 3.18
C LEU A 75 6.82 -0.43 2.74
N ALA A 76 7.60 -1.02 1.83
CA ALA A 76 8.84 -0.40 1.37
C ALA A 76 8.59 0.97 0.73
N PRO A 77 7.65 1.14 -0.23
CA PRO A 77 7.35 2.48 -0.75
C PRO A 77 6.85 3.47 0.31
N ALA A 78 6.14 3.01 1.35
CA ALA A 78 5.61 3.89 2.39
C ALA A 78 6.67 4.57 3.26
N PHE A 79 7.90 4.09 3.26
CA PHE A 79 9.02 4.78 3.92
C PHE A 79 9.37 6.12 3.25
N GLY A 80 9.12 6.26 1.95
CA GLY A 80 9.35 7.52 1.23
C GLY A 80 8.05 8.21 0.80
N LEU A 81 7.02 7.43 0.47
CA LEU A 81 5.70 7.91 0.05
C LEU A 81 4.61 7.26 0.91
N PRO A 82 4.43 7.71 2.17
CA PRO A 82 3.40 7.16 3.04
C PRO A 82 2.00 7.41 2.47
N PRO A 83 1.00 6.59 2.86
CA PRO A 83 -0.40 6.88 2.53
C PRO A 83 -0.81 8.26 3.02
N GLU A 84 -1.38 9.07 2.13
CA GLU A 84 -1.73 10.47 2.37
C GLU A 84 -3.25 10.66 2.41
N LEU A 85 -3.70 11.60 3.25
CA LEU A 85 -5.08 12.08 3.24
C LEU A 85 -5.30 13.02 2.06
N PRO A 86 -6.53 13.10 1.52
CA PRO A 86 -6.88 14.09 0.53
C PRO A 86 -6.56 15.52 1.04
N GLY A 87 -5.89 16.32 0.20
CA GLY A 87 -5.47 17.68 0.55
C GLY A 87 -4.14 17.77 1.30
N ALA A 88 -3.45 16.68 1.57
CA ALA A 88 -2.08 16.72 2.05
C ALA A 88 -1.14 17.27 0.97
N ALA A 89 -0.08 17.96 1.42
CA ALA A 89 0.97 18.40 0.50
C ALA A 89 1.72 17.19 -0.07
N ALA A 90 1.75 17.08 -1.39
CA ALA A 90 2.38 15.96 -2.09
C ALA A 90 3.24 16.47 -3.24
N ALA A 91 4.31 15.73 -3.55
CA ALA A 91 5.08 15.97 -4.75
C ALA A 91 4.25 15.71 -6.02
N GLU A 92 4.76 16.15 -7.18
CA GLU A 92 4.12 15.91 -8.45
C GLU A 92 3.87 14.41 -8.69
N LEU A 93 2.75 14.10 -9.35
CA LEU A 93 2.29 12.72 -9.53
C LEU A 93 3.29 11.86 -10.31
N PHE A 94 3.83 12.37 -11.40
CA PHE A 94 4.69 11.59 -12.29
C PHE A 94 6.01 11.14 -11.62
N PRO A 95 6.79 12.01 -10.95
CA PRO A 95 7.98 11.58 -10.20
C PRO A 95 7.64 10.56 -9.10
N ARG A 96 6.51 10.73 -8.38
CA ARG A 96 6.07 9.79 -7.35
C ARG A 96 5.77 8.41 -7.92
N GLN A 97 5.11 8.33 -9.09
CA GLN A 97 4.84 7.06 -9.76
C GLN A 97 6.12 6.36 -10.19
N ILE A 98 7.07 7.08 -10.81
CA ILE A 98 8.36 6.51 -11.23
C ILE A 98 9.11 5.97 -10.01
N TRP A 99 9.21 6.76 -8.95
CA TRP A 99 9.91 6.34 -7.74
C TRP A 99 9.24 5.13 -7.09
N TRP A 100 7.90 5.11 -7.04
CA TRP A 100 7.13 3.99 -6.51
C TRP A 100 7.41 2.70 -7.30
N PHE A 101 7.32 2.73 -8.63
CA PHE A 101 7.64 1.57 -9.46
C PHE A 101 9.07 1.11 -9.28
N PHE A 102 10.01 2.03 -9.24
CA PHE A 102 11.42 1.73 -8.98
C PHE A 102 11.58 1.04 -7.62
N CYS A 103 10.99 1.58 -6.56
CA CYS A 103 11.04 1.00 -5.23
C CYS A 103 10.45 -0.41 -5.20
N VAL A 104 9.28 -0.63 -5.80
CA VAL A 104 8.63 -1.95 -5.87
C VAL A 104 9.51 -2.98 -6.59
N LEU A 105 9.99 -2.65 -7.80
CA LEU A 105 10.79 -3.57 -8.61
C LEU A 105 12.10 -3.94 -7.93
N VAL A 106 12.79 -2.96 -7.37
CA VAL A 106 14.06 -3.17 -6.67
C VAL A 106 13.86 -3.97 -5.38
N THR A 107 12.76 -3.73 -4.66
CA THR A 107 12.41 -4.51 -3.47
C THR A 107 12.07 -5.95 -3.81
N ILE A 108 11.32 -6.22 -4.88
CA ILE A 108 11.04 -7.58 -5.36
C ILE A 108 12.34 -8.29 -5.73
N LEU A 109 13.26 -7.63 -6.45
CA LEU A 109 14.56 -8.20 -6.79
C LEU A 109 15.37 -8.53 -5.54
N GLY A 110 15.43 -7.62 -4.58
CA GLY A 110 16.14 -7.85 -3.32
C GLY A 110 15.56 -9.00 -2.51
N ILE A 111 14.23 -9.08 -2.37
CA ILE A 111 13.53 -10.21 -1.74
C ILE A 111 13.86 -11.52 -2.47
N TRP A 112 13.85 -11.52 -3.80
CA TRP A 112 14.20 -12.68 -4.60
C TRP A 112 15.60 -13.17 -4.28
N ILE A 113 16.60 -12.28 -4.31
CA ILE A 113 18.00 -12.62 -4.02
C ILE A 113 18.13 -13.18 -2.60
N VAL A 114 17.51 -12.54 -1.59
CA VAL A 114 17.54 -13.00 -0.19
C VAL A 114 16.89 -14.37 -0.05
N SER A 115 15.75 -14.61 -0.71
CA SER A 115 14.97 -15.85 -0.56
C SER A 115 15.64 -17.06 -1.20
N PHE A 116 16.35 -16.88 -2.29
CA PHE A 116 16.97 -17.98 -3.05
C PHE A 116 18.48 -18.14 -2.77
N SER A 117 19.08 -17.25 -2.01
CA SER A 117 20.51 -17.32 -1.70
C SER A 117 20.75 -18.02 -0.37
N GLN A 118 21.68 -18.97 -0.40
CA GLN A 118 22.16 -19.65 0.82
C GLN A 118 23.48 -19.07 1.36
N LYS A 119 24.06 -18.09 0.64
CA LYS A 119 25.36 -17.49 1.01
C LYS A 119 25.18 -16.09 1.55
N ILE A 120 25.76 -15.81 2.70
CA ILE A 120 25.69 -14.51 3.39
C ILE A 120 25.99 -13.32 2.46
N PRO A 121 27.02 -13.32 1.58
CA PRO A 121 27.28 -12.17 0.71
C PRO A 121 26.12 -11.79 -0.18
N TYR A 122 25.39 -12.77 -0.73
CA TYR A 122 24.23 -12.48 -1.60
C TYR A 122 23.04 -11.97 -0.79
N VAL A 123 22.83 -12.45 0.45
CA VAL A 123 21.81 -11.89 1.34
C VAL A 123 22.10 -10.42 1.62
N LEU A 124 23.37 -10.07 1.90
CA LEU A 124 23.78 -8.68 2.10
C LEU A 124 23.54 -7.82 0.84
N ILE A 125 23.87 -8.35 -0.34
CA ILE A 125 23.60 -7.68 -1.61
C ILE A 125 22.09 -7.45 -1.78
N GLY A 126 21.24 -8.44 -1.51
CA GLY A 126 19.78 -8.30 -1.59
C GLY A 126 19.25 -7.22 -0.65
N ILE A 127 19.77 -7.14 0.59
CA ILE A 127 19.41 -6.10 1.55
C ILE A 127 19.86 -4.71 1.03
N ILE A 128 21.09 -4.60 0.53
CA ILE A 128 21.61 -3.35 -0.03
C ILE A 128 20.72 -2.89 -1.19
N ILE A 129 20.32 -3.79 -2.07
CA ILE A 129 19.44 -3.50 -3.19
C ILE A 129 18.10 -2.92 -2.69
N ILE A 130 17.48 -3.53 -1.66
CA ILE A 130 16.23 -3.02 -1.06
C ILE A 130 16.41 -1.59 -0.52
N LEU A 131 17.57 -1.24 0.00
CA LEU A 131 17.85 0.08 0.55
C LEU A 131 18.11 1.16 -0.50
N VAL A 132 18.47 0.79 -1.74
CA VAL A 132 18.82 1.76 -2.81
C VAL A 132 17.76 2.85 -3.01
N PRO A 133 16.47 2.57 -3.17
CA PRO A 133 15.44 3.60 -3.36
C PRO A 133 15.38 4.58 -2.19
N HIS A 134 15.63 4.11 -0.96
CA HIS A 134 15.58 4.92 0.26
C HIS A 134 16.81 5.79 0.41
N ILE A 135 17.96 5.36 -0.12
CA ILE A 135 19.19 6.18 -0.18
C ILE A 135 19.04 7.27 -1.24
N VAL A 136 18.42 6.94 -2.39
CA VAL A 136 18.12 7.91 -3.45
C VAL A 136 17.12 8.98 -2.96
N GLY A 137 16.19 8.60 -2.09
CA GLY A 137 15.14 9.46 -1.58
C GLY A 137 13.89 9.50 -2.49
N ALA A 138 12.74 9.67 -1.86
CA ALA A 138 11.47 9.87 -2.56
C ALA A 138 11.31 11.34 -2.98
N PRO A 139 10.51 11.64 -4.03
CA PRO A 139 10.20 13.01 -4.38
C PRO A 139 9.39 13.68 -3.27
N GLU A 140 9.82 14.88 -2.89
CA GLU A 140 9.21 15.69 -1.84
C GLU A 140 8.40 16.86 -2.44
N PRO A 141 7.34 17.34 -1.77
CA PRO A 141 6.65 18.55 -2.18
C PRO A 141 7.53 19.78 -1.97
N GLU A 142 7.35 20.82 -2.78
CA GLU A 142 8.09 22.09 -2.63
C GLU A 142 7.84 22.75 -1.26
N PHE A 143 6.64 22.58 -0.70
CA PHE A 143 6.24 23.11 0.59
C PHE A 143 5.47 22.07 1.40
N PHE A 144 5.88 21.83 2.64
CA PHE A 144 5.19 20.93 3.58
C PHE A 144 4.05 21.66 4.31
N VAL A 145 3.17 22.33 3.57
CA VAL A 145 2.06 23.09 4.12
C VAL A 145 0.76 22.46 3.63
N GLY A 146 -0.13 22.11 4.55
CA GLY A 146 -1.44 21.56 4.21
C GLY A 146 -2.43 21.72 5.36
N PRO A 147 -3.75 21.63 5.09
CA PRO A 147 -4.79 21.76 6.12
C PRO A 147 -4.86 20.55 7.06
N THR A 148 -4.13 19.46 6.77
CA THR A 148 -4.19 18.22 7.53
C THR A 148 -3.24 18.25 8.71
N PRO A 149 -3.74 18.10 9.97
CA PRO A 149 -2.89 17.99 11.14
C PRO A 149 -1.94 16.78 11.05
N PRO A 150 -0.66 16.91 11.45
CA PRO A 150 0.32 15.82 11.37
C PRO A 150 -0.11 14.55 12.11
N GLU A 151 -0.80 14.70 13.25
CA GLU A 151 -1.31 13.58 14.04
C GLU A 151 -2.35 12.78 13.26
N LEU A 152 -3.24 13.45 12.53
CA LEU A 152 -4.25 12.78 11.71
C LEU A 152 -3.61 12.07 10.52
N ALA A 153 -2.61 12.68 9.89
CA ALA A 153 -1.86 12.08 8.78
C ALA A 153 -1.13 10.80 9.24
N SER A 154 -0.45 10.83 10.39
CA SER A 154 0.25 9.66 10.94
C SER A 154 -0.71 8.53 11.33
N HIS A 155 -1.85 8.86 11.95
CA HIS A 155 -2.90 7.89 12.26
C HIS A 155 -3.49 7.25 11.00
N PHE A 156 -3.71 8.03 9.95
CA PHE A 156 -4.20 7.51 8.68
C PHE A 156 -3.19 6.56 8.04
N ALA A 157 -1.93 6.97 7.93
CA ALA A 157 -0.87 6.16 7.34
C ALA A 157 -0.69 4.83 8.08
N SER A 158 -0.61 4.85 9.42
CA SER A 158 -0.43 3.64 10.23
C SER A 158 -1.62 2.68 10.11
N ARG A 159 -2.86 3.18 10.15
CA ARG A 159 -4.06 2.34 9.98
C ARG A 159 -4.16 1.75 8.58
N THR A 160 -3.83 2.53 7.55
CA THR A 160 -3.82 2.06 6.15
C THR A 160 -2.81 0.94 5.96
N LEU A 161 -1.60 1.08 6.52
CA LEU A 161 -0.58 0.03 6.46
C LEU A 161 -0.98 -1.21 7.26
N ALA A 162 -1.57 -1.06 8.44
CA ALA A 162 -2.04 -2.20 9.23
C ALA A 162 -3.15 -2.99 8.52
N LEU A 163 -4.13 -2.29 7.94
CA LEU A 163 -5.18 -2.92 7.12
C LEU A 163 -4.59 -3.58 5.86
N GLY A 164 -3.64 -2.92 5.22
CA GLY A 164 -2.91 -3.47 4.08
C GLY A 164 -2.22 -4.78 4.45
N ALA A 165 -1.47 -4.81 5.56
CA ALA A 165 -0.80 -6.02 6.04
C ALA A 165 -1.78 -7.17 6.27
N ALA A 166 -2.90 -6.91 6.97
CA ALA A 166 -3.92 -7.91 7.22
C ALA A 166 -4.54 -8.44 5.90
N SER A 167 -4.84 -7.53 4.96
CA SER A 167 -5.41 -7.88 3.66
C SER A 167 -4.45 -8.75 2.83
N TRP A 168 -3.16 -8.43 2.81
CA TRP A 168 -2.16 -9.20 2.08
C TRP A 168 -1.91 -10.58 2.69
N VAL A 169 -1.90 -10.69 4.03
CA VAL A 169 -1.82 -11.99 4.73
C VAL A 169 -3.00 -12.87 4.35
N LEU A 170 -4.22 -12.31 4.40
CA LEU A 170 -5.43 -13.02 4.00
C LEU A 170 -5.40 -13.42 2.52
N LEU A 171 -4.96 -12.50 1.65
CA LEU A 171 -4.85 -12.76 0.22
C LEU A 171 -3.86 -13.89 -0.08
N GLY A 172 -2.68 -13.88 0.56
CA GLY A 172 -1.69 -14.95 0.43
C GLY A 172 -2.24 -16.29 0.91
N TYR A 173 -2.90 -16.32 2.06
CA TYR A 173 -3.52 -17.53 2.59
C TYR A 173 -4.58 -18.09 1.64
N LEU A 174 -5.53 -17.26 1.18
CA LEU A 174 -6.60 -17.67 0.27
C LEU A 174 -6.06 -18.13 -1.08
N SER A 175 -5.10 -17.41 -1.67
CA SER A 175 -4.46 -17.80 -2.92
C SER A 175 -3.82 -19.19 -2.81
N GLY A 176 -3.10 -19.46 -1.74
CA GLY A 176 -2.51 -20.78 -1.52
C GLY A 176 -3.53 -21.87 -1.17
N TYR A 177 -4.60 -21.52 -0.45
CA TYR A 177 -5.68 -22.44 -0.14
C TYR A 177 -6.37 -22.93 -1.42
N PHE A 178 -6.79 -22.01 -2.29
CA PHE A 178 -7.43 -22.35 -3.56
C PHE A 178 -6.48 -23.08 -4.50
N TRP A 179 -5.22 -22.65 -4.56
CA TRP A 179 -4.19 -23.35 -5.34
C TRP A 179 -4.08 -24.84 -4.96
N ARG A 180 -3.99 -25.14 -3.67
CA ARG A 180 -3.88 -26.54 -3.19
C ARG A 180 -5.14 -27.33 -3.47
N LYS A 181 -6.32 -26.72 -3.30
CA LYS A 181 -7.61 -27.38 -3.54
C LYS A 181 -7.78 -27.81 -4.99
N GLU A 182 -7.28 -27.00 -5.93
CA GLU A 182 -7.37 -27.31 -7.37
C GLU A 182 -6.29 -28.32 -7.83
N ASN A 183 -5.20 -28.47 -7.07
CA ASN A 183 -4.07 -29.34 -7.44
C ASN A 183 -3.91 -30.57 -6.50
N SER A 184 -4.90 -30.87 -5.68
CA SER A 184 -5.00 -32.08 -4.88
C SER A 184 -5.92 -33.08 -5.55
#